data_2d04b5aca99eea053acda8c5d3e1e9e2
#
_entry.id   2d04b5aca99eea053acda8c5d3e1e9e2
#
_cell.length_a   1.000
_cell.length_b   1.000
_cell.length_c   1.000
_cell.angle_alpha   90.00
_cell.angle_beta   90.00
_cell.angle_gamma   90.00
#
_symmetry.space_group_name_H-M   'P 1'
#
loop_
_entity.id
_entity.type
_entity.pdbx_description
1 polymer ?
#
loop_
_entity_poly.entity_id
_entity_poly.type
_entity_poly.pdbx_seq_one_letter_code
_entity_poly.pdbx_strand_id
1 'polypeptide(L)'
;MEGDLINTNKALLPLSWLYGLGVNFRNMLFEMGILKSRSFDVPVISVGNITVGGTGKTPHVEYLIRLLKDNFKVAVLSRGYKRKTHGFLRADKNSTVRDIGDEPFQMKTKFPDITVAVDGKRTRGITQLTSGDSDSQPDVILLDDAFQHRYVKPGINIMLVDYHHLIIYDRLLPSGRLREPVKSKDRADIVIITKCPTDMKPMEYRVITKAMSLYPYQQLFFSTHVYEPLRPVFPKNAKTLGNFKDMNVLLLSGIASPEQMLIDLQERASQITPLSFSDHHNFSQKDIMHINEVFAGLPSPKVIITTEKDETRLLNTEGLSDEVKRSLYVLPVKVSFMLDQEETFNKHIISYVRKNSRNSILAKGKDDNKSKDSDHSGDRPRTISFRNN
;
A
#
# COMPACT_ATOMS: atom_id res chain seq x y z
N MET A 1 -2.29 28.65 -1.34
CA MET A 1 -2.49 27.53 -0.39
C MET A 1 -3.14 28.08 0.86
N GLU A 2 -4.41 28.28 0.82
CA GLU A 2 -5.21 28.27 2.04
C GLU A 2 -5.28 26.81 2.44
N GLY A 3 -4.45 26.41 3.40
CA GLY A 3 -4.55 25.08 3.97
C GLY A 3 -5.95 24.93 4.51
N ASP A 4 -6.71 23.99 4.00
CA ASP A 4 -7.85 23.45 4.73
C ASP A 4 -7.31 23.15 6.12
N LEU A 5 -7.66 24.02 7.06
CA LEU A 5 -7.26 23.92 8.46
C LEU A 5 -7.76 22.55 8.91
N ILE A 6 -6.84 21.61 9.04
CA ILE A 6 -7.15 20.27 9.53
C ILE A 6 -7.99 20.49 10.77
N ASN A 7 -9.23 20.06 10.72
CA ASN A 7 -10.22 20.34 11.75
C ASN A 7 -9.83 19.58 13.02
N THR A 8 -8.90 20.16 13.80
CA THR A 8 -8.37 19.56 15.01
C THR A 8 -9.28 19.93 16.18
N ASN A 9 -9.81 18.92 16.85
CA ASN A 9 -10.61 19.15 18.05
C ASN A 9 -9.69 19.56 19.21
N LYS A 10 -9.60 20.87 19.47
CA LYS A 10 -8.73 21.43 20.51
C LYS A 10 -9.09 20.95 21.93
N ALA A 11 -10.34 20.59 22.19
CA ALA A 11 -10.77 20.05 23.48
C ALA A 11 -10.14 18.70 23.81
N LEU A 12 -9.72 17.95 22.79
CA LEU A 12 -9.07 16.63 22.93
C LEU A 12 -7.54 16.70 23.07
N LEU A 13 -6.94 17.90 23.08
CA LEU A 13 -5.49 18.06 23.21
C LEU A 13 -4.88 17.36 24.42
N PRO A 14 -5.46 17.41 25.64
CA PRO A 14 -4.89 16.69 26.79
C PRO A 14 -4.81 15.19 26.56
N LEU A 15 -5.84 14.60 25.94
CA LEU A 15 -5.85 13.17 25.59
C LEU A 15 -4.81 12.83 24.52
N SER A 16 -4.62 13.72 23.54
CA SER A 16 -3.57 13.56 22.52
C SER A 16 -2.17 13.60 23.11
N TRP A 17 -1.96 14.41 24.14
CA TRP A 17 -0.69 14.47 24.86
C TRP A 17 -0.41 13.15 25.62
N LEU A 18 -1.41 12.60 26.33
CA LEU A 18 -1.30 11.29 26.98
C LEU A 18 -1.05 10.16 25.98
N TYR A 19 -1.78 10.16 24.87
CA TYR A 19 -1.55 9.22 23.77
C TYR A 19 -0.12 9.34 23.22
N GLY A 20 0.35 10.58 23.02
CA GLY A 20 1.71 10.88 22.56
C GLY A 20 2.79 10.36 23.51
N LEU A 21 2.60 10.49 24.83
CA LEU A 21 3.51 9.92 25.82
C LEU A 21 3.63 8.39 25.66
N GLY A 22 2.51 7.69 25.54
CA GLY A 22 2.53 6.22 25.34
C GLY A 22 3.23 5.81 24.06
N VAL A 23 2.96 6.50 22.93
CA VAL A 23 3.60 6.23 21.64
C VAL A 23 5.09 6.54 21.69
N ASN A 24 5.49 7.68 22.28
CA ASN A 24 6.89 8.06 22.42
C ASN A 24 7.66 7.08 23.34
N PHE A 25 7.06 6.68 24.44
CA PHE A 25 7.64 5.67 25.33
C PHE A 25 7.89 4.35 24.60
N ARG A 26 6.88 3.84 23.87
CA ARG A 26 7.05 2.64 23.04
C ARG A 26 8.17 2.81 22.01
N ASN A 27 8.24 3.94 21.34
CA ASN A 27 9.26 4.22 20.34
C ASN A 27 10.65 4.28 20.96
N MET A 28 10.78 4.90 22.13
CA MET A 28 12.02 4.95 22.90
C MET A 28 12.51 3.54 23.27
N LEU A 29 11.62 2.63 23.68
CA LEU A 29 12.00 1.23 23.98
C LEU A 29 12.60 0.50 22.75
N PHE A 30 12.12 0.80 21.54
CA PHE A 30 12.73 0.30 20.30
C PHE A 30 14.08 0.94 20.02
N GLU A 31 14.23 2.24 20.24
CA GLU A 31 15.50 2.97 20.02
C GLU A 31 16.59 2.51 20.99
N MET A 32 16.22 2.23 22.23
CA MET A 32 17.11 1.66 23.26
C MET A 32 17.40 0.16 23.05
N GLY A 33 16.77 -0.51 22.07
CA GLY A 33 16.94 -1.93 21.80
C GLY A 33 16.27 -2.87 22.82
N ILE A 34 15.47 -2.35 23.77
CA ILE A 34 14.70 -3.14 24.74
C ILE A 34 13.63 -3.94 23.97
N LEU A 35 12.90 -3.29 23.08
CA LEU A 35 12.05 -3.96 22.10
C LEU A 35 12.87 -4.23 20.84
N LYS A 36 13.02 -5.51 20.50
CA LYS A 36 13.89 -5.93 19.38
C LYS A 36 13.16 -5.91 18.06
N SER A 37 13.78 -5.31 17.04
CA SER A 37 13.39 -5.42 15.63
C SER A 37 14.19 -6.57 14.99
N ARG A 38 13.53 -7.37 14.15
CA ARG A 38 14.14 -8.49 13.43
C ARG A 38 14.28 -8.17 11.94
N SER A 39 15.47 -8.35 11.39
CA SER A 39 15.72 -8.41 9.94
C SER A 39 15.55 -9.83 9.43
N PHE A 40 15.35 -9.98 8.13
CA PHE A 40 15.17 -11.27 7.46
C PHE A 40 16.06 -11.33 6.23
N ASP A 41 16.47 -12.53 5.83
CA ASP A 41 17.33 -12.75 4.66
C ASP A 41 16.60 -12.49 3.34
N VAL A 42 15.26 -12.59 3.33
CA VAL A 42 14.44 -12.19 2.20
C VAL A 42 14.29 -10.67 2.18
N PRO A 43 14.40 -10.02 1.01
CA PRO A 43 14.08 -8.60 0.87
C PRO A 43 12.67 -8.28 1.38
N VAL A 44 12.57 -7.33 2.30
CA VAL A 44 11.31 -6.86 2.85
C VAL A 44 11.14 -5.38 2.54
N ILE A 45 10.05 -5.03 1.87
CA ILE A 45 9.65 -3.65 1.60
C ILE A 45 8.38 -3.36 2.38
N SER A 46 8.40 -2.34 3.23
CA SER A 46 7.23 -1.92 4.00
C SER A 46 6.58 -0.71 3.36
N VAL A 47 5.28 -0.76 3.16
CA VAL A 47 4.45 0.38 2.76
C VAL A 47 3.50 0.72 3.90
N GLY A 48 3.46 1.97 4.30
CA GLY A 48 2.56 2.40 5.36
C GLY A 48 2.50 3.91 5.50
N ASN A 49 1.87 4.37 6.57
CA ASN A 49 1.71 5.78 6.88
C ASN A 49 1.71 5.99 8.39
N ILE A 50 1.72 7.25 8.85
CA ILE A 50 1.59 7.59 10.27
C ILE A 50 0.25 8.26 10.60
N THR A 51 -0.70 8.29 9.68
CA THR A 51 -2.02 8.90 9.86
C THR A 51 -3.14 7.85 9.86
N VAL A 52 -4.30 8.18 10.40
CA VAL A 52 -5.54 7.46 10.09
C VAL A 52 -6.12 7.99 8.78
N GLY A 53 -6.87 7.13 8.07
CA GLY A 53 -7.52 7.48 6.80
C GLY A 53 -6.80 6.90 5.58
N GLY A 54 -7.35 7.19 4.42
CA GLY A 54 -6.95 6.62 3.14
C GLY A 54 -5.78 7.37 2.48
N THR A 55 -4.54 7.05 2.81
CA THR A 55 -3.33 7.64 2.19
C THR A 55 -2.89 6.96 0.88
N GLY A 56 -3.74 6.13 0.28
CA GLY A 56 -3.40 5.44 -0.97
C GLY A 56 -2.49 4.22 -0.81
N LYS A 57 -2.48 3.55 0.36
CA LYS A 57 -1.62 2.36 0.61
C LYS A 57 -1.86 1.25 -0.41
N THR A 58 -3.10 0.82 -0.57
CA THR A 58 -3.44 -0.29 -1.49
C THR A 58 -2.99 -0.02 -2.93
N PRO A 59 -3.27 1.14 -3.56
CA PRO A 59 -2.76 1.45 -4.90
C PRO A 59 -1.23 1.42 -5.00
N HIS A 60 -0.48 1.85 -3.96
CA HIS A 60 0.98 1.81 -3.98
C HIS A 60 1.53 0.41 -3.78
N VAL A 61 0.91 -0.44 -2.95
CA VAL A 61 1.27 -1.86 -2.86
C VAL A 61 0.98 -2.56 -4.19
N GLU A 62 -0.16 -2.29 -4.83
CA GLU A 62 -0.47 -2.82 -6.16
C GLU A 62 0.51 -2.35 -7.24
N TYR A 63 0.98 -1.10 -7.17
CA TYR A 63 2.03 -0.60 -8.04
C TYR A 63 3.31 -1.43 -7.89
N LEU A 64 3.75 -1.68 -6.65
CA LEU A 64 4.93 -2.51 -6.38
C LEU A 64 4.74 -3.97 -6.83
N ILE A 65 3.54 -4.53 -6.67
CA ILE A 65 3.22 -5.87 -7.19
C ILE A 65 3.40 -5.90 -8.71
N ARG A 66 2.82 -4.94 -9.45
CA ARG A 66 2.95 -4.87 -10.92
C ARG A 66 4.42 -4.70 -11.34
N LEU A 67 5.18 -3.89 -10.63
CA LEU A 67 6.60 -3.65 -10.92
C LEU A 67 7.46 -4.91 -10.74
N LEU A 68 7.11 -5.77 -9.80
CA LEU A 68 8.01 -6.86 -9.37
C LEU A 68 7.57 -8.25 -9.86
N LYS A 69 6.25 -8.50 -10.02
CA LYS A 69 5.69 -9.86 -10.21
C LYS A 69 6.19 -10.61 -11.45
N ASP A 70 6.58 -9.88 -12.50
CA ASP A 70 7.00 -10.51 -13.75
C ASP A 70 8.45 -11.05 -13.68
N ASN A 71 9.25 -10.57 -12.70
CA ASN A 71 10.65 -10.95 -12.53
C ASN A 71 10.95 -11.62 -11.18
N PHE A 72 10.04 -11.52 -10.20
CA PHE A 72 10.26 -12.02 -8.85
C PHE A 72 9.02 -12.71 -8.29
N LYS A 73 9.22 -13.72 -7.45
CA LYS A 73 8.14 -14.33 -6.65
C LYS A 73 7.75 -13.37 -5.53
N VAL A 74 6.67 -12.61 -5.74
CA VAL A 74 6.19 -11.60 -4.79
C VAL A 74 5.26 -12.24 -3.76
N ALA A 75 5.48 -11.94 -2.49
CA ALA A 75 4.50 -12.17 -1.44
C ALA A 75 4.05 -10.85 -0.82
N VAL A 76 2.75 -10.72 -0.55
CA VAL A 76 2.19 -9.62 0.23
C VAL A 76 1.78 -10.15 1.61
N LEU A 77 2.20 -9.46 2.67
CA LEU A 77 1.81 -9.77 4.03
C LEU A 77 1.09 -8.58 4.67
N SER A 78 -0.22 -8.70 4.84
CA SER A 78 -1.08 -7.70 5.47
C SER A 78 -1.49 -8.12 6.89
N ARG A 79 -2.13 -7.21 7.63
CA ARG A 79 -2.74 -7.51 8.93
C ARG A 79 -4.02 -8.32 8.79
N GLY A 80 -4.74 -8.13 7.69
CA GLY A 80 -6.10 -8.61 7.55
C GLY A 80 -7.06 -7.87 8.49
N TYR A 81 -7.19 -6.56 8.28
CA TYR A 81 -8.07 -5.73 9.12
C TYR A 81 -9.53 -6.21 9.02
N LYS A 82 -10.24 -6.27 10.16
CA LYS A 82 -11.62 -6.76 10.29
C LYS A 82 -11.86 -8.23 9.86
N ARG A 83 -10.83 -9.03 9.56
CA ARG A 83 -11.01 -10.46 9.31
C ARG A 83 -11.52 -11.20 10.55
N LYS A 84 -12.19 -12.32 10.36
CA LYS A 84 -12.68 -13.17 11.45
C LYS A 84 -11.68 -14.25 11.87
N THR A 85 -10.71 -14.56 11.02
CA THR A 85 -9.68 -15.58 11.30
C THR A 85 -8.56 -15.01 12.18
N HIS A 86 -7.81 -15.87 12.83
CA HIS A 86 -6.66 -15.53 13.66
C HIS A 86 -5.39 -16.24 13.20
N GLY A 87 -4.23 -15.69 13.58
CA GLY A 87 -2.96 -16.30 13.26
C GLY A 87 -2.52 -16.02 11.82
N PHE A 88 -1.59 -16.84 11.32
CA PHE A 88 -1.14 -16.82 9.94
C PHE A 88 -2.15 -17.55 9.05
N LEU A 89 -2.50 -16.92 7.93
CA LEU A 89 -3.30 -17.52 6.88
C LEU A 89 -2.75 -17.12 5.53
N ARG A 90 -2.43 -18.10 4.68
CA ARG A 90 -2.10 -17.88 3.26
C ARG A 90 -3.38 -17.95 2.45
N ALA A 91 -3.65 -16.91 1.67
CA ALA A 91 -4.84 -16.86 0.83
C ALA A 91 -4.77 -17.89 -0.30
N ASP A 92 -5.87 -18.57 -0.52
CA ASP A 92 -6.11 -19.50 -1.63
C ASP A 92 -7.25 -19.01 -2.53
N LYS A 93 -7.69 -19.85 -3.47
CA LYS A 93 -8.78 -19.54 -4.40
C LYS A 93 -10.17 -19.47 -3.72
N ASN A 94 -10.32 -20.08 -2.55
CA ASN A 94 -11.58 -20.16 -1.80
C ASN A 94 -11.64 -19.12 -0.67
N SER A 95 -10.54 -18.41 -0.41
CA SER A 95 -10.47 -17.40 0.64
C SER A 95 -11.44 -16.26 0.38
N THR A 96 -12.16 -15.85 1.41
CA THR A 96 -13.16 -14.78 1.35
C THR A 96 -12.65 -13.51 2.06
N VAL A 97 -13.37 -12.39 1.88
CA VAL A 97 -13.13 -11.15 2.63
C VAL A 97 -13.17 -11.40 4.15
N ARG A 98 -14.04 -12.31 4.62
CA ARG A 98 -14.14 -12.66 6.04
C ARG A 98 -12.90 -13.38 6.58
N ASP A 99 -12.18 -14.09 5.70
CA ASP A 99 -11.01 -14.87 6.08
C ASP A 99 -9.75 -14.02 6.12
N ILE A 100 -9.57 -13.10 5.16
CA ILE A 100 -8.33 -12.37 4.99
C ILE A 100 -8.45 -10.84 5.06
N GLY A 101 -9.67 -10.28 5.01
CA GLY A 101 -9.94 -8.83 5.00
C GLY A 101 -10.02 -8.24 3.58
N ASP A 102 -10.54 -7.02 3.47
CA ASP A 102 -10.86 -6.36 2.19
C ASP A 102 -9.63 -6.17 1.30
N GLU A 103 -8.57 -5.51 1.79
CA GLU A 103 -7.40 -5.17 0.99
C GLU A 103 -6.63 -6.42 0.52
N PRO A 104 -6.33 -7.43 1.37
CA PRO A 104 -5.70 -8.65 0.91
C PRO A 104 -6.57 -9.44 -0.08
N PHE A 105 -7.90 -9.42 0.09
CA PHE A 105 -8.81 -10.05 -0.84
C PHE A 105 -8.79 -9.37 -2.21
N GLN A 106 -8.83 -8.03 -2.25
CA GLN A 106 -8.68 -7.24 -3.48
C GLN A 106 -7.38 -7.60 -4.19
N MET A 107 -6.25 -7.60 -3.48
CA MET A 107 -4.94 -7.94 -4.05
C MET A 107 -4.91 -9.36 -4.59
N LYS A 108 -5.47 -10.35 -3.88
CA LYS A 108 -5.52 -11.75 -4.33
C LYS A 108 -6.38 -11.93 -5.56
N THR A 109 -7.52 -11.24 -5.63
CA THR A 109 -8.43 -11.27 -6.78
C THR A 109 -7.79 -10.62 -8.02
N LYS A 110 -7.12 -9.48 -7.84
CA LYS A 110 -6.49 -8.71 -8.92
C LYS A 110 -5.18 -9.34 -9.41
N PHE A 111 -4.45 -10.00 -8.53
CA PHE A 111 -3.17 -10.65 -8.80
C PHE A 111 -3.17 -12.12 -8.33
N PRO A 112 -3.85 -13.03 -9.06
CA PRO A 112 -4.00 -14.43 -8.62
C PRO A 112 -2.68 -15.18 -8.50
N ASP A 113 -1.65 -14.77 -9.24
CA ASP A 113 -0.36 -15.46 -9.33
C ASP A 113 0.60 -15.14 -8.19
N ILE A 114 0.33 -14.08 -7.40
CA ILE A 114 1.17 -13.76 -6.24
C ILE A 114 0.72 -14.50 -4.99
N THR A 115 1.64 -14.61 -4.02
CA THR A 115 1.29 -15.07 -2.68
C THR A 115 0.75 -13.91 -1.85
N VAL A 116 -0.49 -14.05 -1.35
CA VAL A 116 -1.06 -13.13 -0.36
C VAL A 116 -1.23 -13.86 0.94
N ALA A 117 -0.78 -13.26 2.05
CA ALA A 117 -0.92 -13.82 3.38
C ALA A 117 -1.31 -12.74 4.40
N VAL A 118 -1.90 -13.15 5.49
CA VAL A 118 -2.30 -12.27 6.58
C VAL A 118 -1.84 -12.80 7.92
N ASP A 119 -1.28 -11.91 8.74
CA ASP A 119 -0.92 -12.19 10.12
C ASP A 119 -0.81 -10.88 10.93
N GLY A 120 -1.42 -10.82 12.11
CA GLY A 120 -1.24 -9.69 13.04
C GLY A 120 0.21 -9.56 13.53
N LYS A 121 0.95 -10.67 13.66
CA LYS A 121 2.39 -10.71 13.99
C LYS A 121 3.21 -10.87 12.71
N ARG A 122 3.63 -9.74 12.09
CA ARG A 122 4.39 -9.74 10.81
C ARG A 122 5.66 -10.59 10.86
N THR A 123 6.35 -10.61 12.02
CA THR A 123 7.55 -11.46 12.21
C THR A 123 7.23 -12.94 12.00
N ARG A 124 6.12 -13.44 12.59
CA ARG A 124 5.65 -14.80 12.37
C ARG A 124 5.23 -15.03 10.93
N GLY A 125 4.48 -14.08 10.36
CA GLY A 125 4.03 -14.16 8.96
C GLY A 125 5.20 -14.31 7.99
N ILE A 126 6.26 -13.50 8.14
CA ILE A 126 7.47 -13.62 7.32
C ILE A 126 8.13 -14.99 7.52
N THR A 127 8.31 -15.43 8.78
CA THR A 127 8.89 -16.75 9.06
C THR A 127 8.11 -17.87 8.39
N GLN A 128 6.77 -17.84 8.43
CA GLN A 128 5.91 -18.83 7.77
C GLN A 128 6.02 -18.76 6.23
N LEU A 129 6.14 -17.56 5.65
CA LEU A 129 6.31 -17.39 4.20
C LEU A 129 7.68 -17.87 3.71
N THR A 130 8.68 -17.87 4.57
CA THR A 130 10.06 -18.28 4.27
C THR A 130 10.39 -19.69 4.79
N SER A 131 9.46 -20.36 5.49
CA SER A 131 9.58 -21.77 5.88
C SER A 131 9.07 -22.65 4.73
N GLY A 132 9.86 -23.59 4.29
CA GLY A 132 9.53 -24.51 3.19
C GLY A 132 10.66 -24.60 2.18
N ASP A 133 10.44 -25.34 1.10
CA ASP A 133 11.42 -25.52 0.04
C ASP A 133 11.77 -24.19 -0.64
N SER A 134 13.03 -24.05 -1.03
CA SER A 134 13.56 -22.82 -1.66
C SER A 134 12.74 -22.37 -2.88
N ASP A 135 12.21 -23.32 -3.63
CA ASP A 135 11.41 -23.04 -4.83
C ASP A 135 10.02 -22.46 -4.54
N SER A 136 9.49 -22.68 -3.34
CA SER A 136 8.18 -22.15 -2.89
C SER A 136 8.29 -20.81 -2.16
N GLN A 137 9.50 -20.37 -1.82
CA GLN A 137 9.71 -19.15 -1.04
C GLN A 137 9.65 -17.90 -1.93
N PRO A 138 9.17 -16.76 -1.39
CA PRO A 138 9.17 -15.50 -2.12
C PRO A 138 10.58 -14.91 -2.25
N ASP A 139 10.85 -14.24 -3.38
CA ASP A 139 12.05 -13.44 -3.61
C ASP A 139 11.97 -12.08 -2.91
N VAL A 140 10.75 -11.59 -2.66
CA VAL A 140 10.47 -10.33 -1.96
C VAL A 140 9.14 -10.38 -1.21
N ILE A 141 9.11 -9.76 -0.04
CA ILE A 141 7.89 -9.61 0.77
C ILE A 141 7.52 -8.14 0.88
N LEU A 142 6.32 -7.80 0.43
CA LEU A 142 5.71 -6.49 0.60
C LEU A 142 4.86 -6.51 1.89
N LEU A 143 5.15 -5.63 2.82
CA LEU A 143 4.36 -5.47 4.04
C LEU A 143 3.36 -4.33 3.83
N ASP A 144 2.08 -4.66 3.88
CA ASP A 144 1.00 -3.69 3.80
C ASP A 144 0.62 -3.17 5.19
N ASP A 145 0.45 -1.83 5.29
CA ASP A 145 0.15 -1.06 6.51
C ASP A 145 1.02 -1.48 7.71
N ALA A 146 2.34 -1.46 7.52
CA ALA A 146 3.27 -1.98 8.51
C ALA A 146 4.21 -0.93 9.13
N PHE A 147 4.06 0.37 8.85
CA PHE A 147 4.96 1.42 9.35
C PHE A 147 5.05 1.45 10.88
N GLN A 148 3.94 1.17 11.60
CA GLN A 148 3.90 1.05 13.05
C GLN A 148 4.44 -0.29 13.58
N HIS A 149 4.65 -1.29 12.70
CA HIS A 149 5.04 -2.65 13.14
C HIS A 149 6.56 -2.78 13.26
N ARG A 150 7.15 -2.04 14.19
CA ARG A 150 8.61 -1.91 14.40
C ARG A 150 9.34 -3.22 14.79
N TYR A 151 8.61 -4.31 15.05
CA TYR A 151 9.20 -5.64 15.29
C TYR A 151 9.85 -6.25 14.04
N VAL A 152 9.50 -5.77 12.85
CA VAL A 152 10.19 -6.07 11.60
C VAL A 152 11.03 -4.86 11.21
N LYS A 153 12.29 -5.08 10.86
CA LYS A 153 13.16 -4.08 10.24
C LYS A 153 13.16 -4.36 8.73
N PRO A 154 12.39 -3.62 7.93
CA PRO A 154 12.43 -3.77 6.48
C PRO A 154 13.76 -3.25 5.91
N GLY A 155 14.10 -3.67 4.72
CA GLY A 155 15.25 -3.12 4.03
C GLY A 155 14.92 -1.85 3.24
N ILE A 156 13.64 -1.66 2.85
CA ILE A 156 13.10 -0.39 2.39
C ILE A 156 11.79 -0.12 3.13
N ASN A 157 11.70 1.06 3.74
CA ASN A 157 10.53 1.52 4.45
C ASN A 157 9.91 2.73 3.73
N ILE A 158 8.78 2.53 3.08
CA ILE A 158 8.07 3.55 2.30
C ILE A 158 6.97 4.16 3.16
N MET A 159 7.02 5.47 3.36
CA MET A 159 6.00 6.23 4.06
C MET A 159 5.17 7.05 3.09
N LEU A 160 3.85 6.87 3.13
CA LEU A 160 2.89 7.60 2.33
C LEU A 160 2.32 8.78 3.12
N VAL A 161 2.25 9.93 2.48
CA VAL A 161 1.70 11.17 3.03
C VAL A 161 0.69 11.74 2.05
N ASP A 162 -0.56 11.91 2.49
CA ASP A 162 -1.60 12.50 1.66
C ASP A 162 -1.33 14.00 1.42
N TYR A 163 -1.36 14.43 0.16
CA TYR A 163 -1.15 15.84 -0.24
C TYR A 163 -2.15 16.78 0.44
N HIS A 164 -3.40 16.37 0.56
CA HIS A 164 -4.47 17.16 1.17
C HIS A 164 -4.36 17.21 2.71
N HIS A 165 -3.56 16.31 3.31
CA HIS A 165 -3.40 16.17 4.75
C HIS A 165 -1.94 15.93 5.13
N LEU A 166 -1.09 16.94 4.87
CA LEU A 166 0.34 16.86 5.18
C LEU A 166 0.55 16.68 6.70
N ILE A 167 1.34 15.67 7.04
CA ILE A 167 1.60 15.27 8.44
C ILE A 167 2.20 16.38 9.31
N ILE A 168 2.88 17.34 8.69
CA ILE A 168 3.54 18.47 9.36
C ILE A 168 2.55 19.49 9.96
N TYR A 169 1.31 19.51 9.49
CA TYR A 169 0.24 20.39 9.98
C TYR A 169 -0.76 19.67 10.86
N ASP A 170 -0.61 18.35 11.05
CA ASP A 170 -1.56 17.51 11.76
C ASP A 170 -1.09 17.21 13.21
N ARG A 171 -2.00 16.70 14.02
CA ARG A 171 -1.79 16.39 15.43
C ARG A 171 -2.04 14.92 15.73
N LEU A 172 -1.53 14.49 16.89
CA LEU A 172 -1.76 13.12 17.37
C LEU A 172 -3.24 12.86 17.67
N LEU A 173 -3.66 11.63 17.52
CA LEU A 173 -4.95 11.14 17.98
C LEU A 173 -5.14 11.43 19.48
N PRO A 174 -6.36 11.72 19.92
CA PRO A 174 -7.59 11.88 19.16
C PRO A 174 -7.88 13.31 18.68
N SER A 175 -7.01 14.29 18.92
CA SER A 175 -7.19 15.69 18.49
C SER A 175 -7.00 15.87 16.98
N GLY A 176 -6.09 15.13 16.37
CA GLY A 176 -5.82 15.09 14.93
C GLY A 176 -5.86 13.66 14.41
N ARG A 177 -5.14 13.39 13.31
CA ARG A 177 -5.12 12.10 12.59
C ARG A 177 -3.85 11.29 12.80
N LEU A 178 -2.80 11.85 13.44
CA LEU A 178 -1.53 11.16 13.56
C LEU A 178 -1.59 9.99 14.57
N ARG A 179 -1.21 8.80 14.10
CA ARG A 179 -0.99 7.59 14.93
C ARG A 179 0.37 7.62 15.63
N GLU A 180 1.33 8.35 15.06
CA GLU A 180 2.69 8.54 15.61
C GLU A 180 3.14 9.99 15.40
N PRO A 181 4.10 10.49 16.23
CA PRO A 181 4.63 11.84 16.05
C PRO A 181 5.27 12.02 14.67
N VAL A 182 5.26 13.26 14.15
CA VAL A 182 5.86 13.61 12.85
C VAL A 182 7.33 13.14 12.74
N LYS A 183 8.09 13.16 13.85
CA LYS A 183 9.46 12.63 13.91
C LYS A 183 9.56 11.17 13.47
N SER A 184 8.49 10.40 13.54
CA SER A 184 8.48 9.00 13.06
C SER A 184 8.77 8.86 11.56
N LYS A 185 8.64 9.94 10.77
CA LYS A 185 9.05 10.01 9.36
C LYS A 185 10.54 9.70 9.16
N ASP A 186 11.36 9.95 10.19
CA ASP A 186 12.81 9.73 10.15
C ASP A 186 13.20 8.25 9.96
N ARG A 187 12.24 7.32 10.15
CA ARG A 187 12.42 5.88 9.89
C ARG A 187 12.15 5.47 8.44
N ALA A 188 11.62 6.37 7.63
CA ALA A 188 11.36 6.08 6.22
C ALA A 188 12.66 6.23 5.40
N ASP A 189 12.88 5.33 4.47
CA ASP A 189 13.90 5.46 3.43
C ASP A 189 13.35 6.27 2.25
N ILE A 190 12.06 6.06 1.97
CA ILE A 190 11.32 6.73 0.89
C ILE A 190 10.06 7.36 1.48
N VAL A 191 9.82 8.61 1.16
CA VAL A 191 8.58 9.33 1.43
C VAL A 191 7.89 9.63 0.11
N ILE A 192 6.60 9.29 0.00
CA ILE A 192 5.80 9.60 -1.19
C ILE A 192 4.65 10.51 -0.78
N ILE A 193 4.60 11.70 -1.35
CA ILE A 193 3.42 12.55 -1.27
C ILE A 193 2.41 12.02 -2.28
N THR A 194 1.27 11.56 -1.81
CA THR A 194 0.26 10.85 -2.60
C THR A 194 -0.93 11.74 -2.93
N LYS A 195 -1.70 11.37 -3.96
CA LYS A 195 -2.90 12.09 -4.40
C LYS A 195 -2.63 13.56 -4.76
N CYS A 196 -1.45 13.84 -5.29
CA CYS A 196 -1.13 15.16 -5.77
C CYS A 196 -2.03 15.54 -6.95
N PRO A 197 -2.49 16.81 -7.05
CA PRO A 197 -3.14 17.32 -8.25
C PRO A 197 -2.22 17.20 -9.46
N THR A 198 -2.77 16.92 -10.63
CA THR A 198 -1.97 16.79 -11.87
C THR A 198 -1.40 18.13 -12.36
N ASP A 199 -2.01 19.24 -11.99
CA ASP A 199 -1.65 20.63 -12.34
C ASP A 199 -0.78 21.31 -11.27
N MET A 200 -0.19 20.55 -10.36
CA MET A 200 0.64 21.03 -9.25
C MET A 200 1.81 21.89 -9.75
N LYS A 201 1.95 23.11 -9.21
CA LYS A 201 2.93 24.08 -9.65
C LYS A 201 4.33 23.83 -9.08
N PRO A 202 5.42 24.22 -9.78
CA PRO A 202 6.80 24.03 -9.29
C PRO A 202 7.07 24.62 -7.89
N MET A 203 6.38 25.71 -7.54
CA MET A 203 6.50 26.31 -6.21
C MET A 203 5.94 25.40 -5.11
N GLU A 204 4.86 24.69 -5.37
CA GLU A 204 4.22 23.79 -4.39
C GLU A 204 5.13 22.61 -4.05
N TYR A 205 5.79 22.01 -5.06
CA TYR A 205 6.81 20.98 -4.84
C TYR A 205 7.92 21.48 -3.91
N ARG A 206 8.43 22.70 -4.14
CA ARG A 206 9.48 23.28 -3.30
C ARG A 206 9.02 23.54 -1.88
N VAL A 207 7.81 24.05 -1.70
CA VAL A 207 7.22 24.33 -0.38
C VAL A 207 7.06 23.04 0.40
N ILE A 208 6.48 21.99 -0.21
CA ILE A 208 6.29 20.69 0.44
C ILE A 208 7.65 20.05 0.77
N THR A 209 8.59 20.03 -0.18
CA THR A 209 9.93 19.49 0.05
C THR A 209 10.62 20.16 1.24
N LYS A 210 10.58 21.48 1.31
CA LYS A 210 11.16 22.25 2.43
C LYS A 210 10.41 21.96 3.74
N ALA A 211 9.09 21.91 3.70
CA ALA A 211 8.26 21.69 4.88
C ALA A 211 8.42 20.27 5.44
N MET A 212 8.57 19.26 4.59
CA MET A 212 8.82 17.89 5.01
C MET A 212 10.16 17.73 5.73
N SER A 213 11.15 18.56 5.44
CA SER A 213 12.47 18.58 6.11
C SER A 213 13.03 17.16 6.31
N LEU A 214 13.28 16.48 5.19
CA LEU A 214 13.81 15.12 5.18
C LEU A 214 15.33 15.11 5.33
N TYR A 215 15.86 14.02 5.86
CA TYR A 215 17.31 13.81 5.92
C TYR A 215 17.89 13.47 4.53
N PRO A 216 19.19 13.70 4.27
CA PRO A 216 19.81 13.46 2.96
C PRO A 216 19.74 12.00 2.47
N TYR A 217 19.57 11.02 3.35
CA TYR A 217 19.42 9.61 2.99
C TYR A 217 18.00 9.25 2.54
N GLN A 218 17.02 10.10 2.83
CA GLN A 218 15.61 9.88 2.49
C GLN A 218 15.31 10.41 1.09
N GLN A 219 14.56 9.64 0.31
CA GLN A 219 14.11 10.07 -1.00
C GLN A 219 12.66 10.55 -0.93
N LEU A 220 12.37 11.66 -1.62
CA LEU A 220 11.03 12.22 -1.73
C LEU A 220 10.50 12.06 -3.14
N PHE A 221 9.32 11.47 -3.26
CA PHE A 221 8.59 11.31 -4.51
C PHE A 221 7.20 11.93 -4.38
N PHE A 222 6.62 12.25 -5.54
CA PHE A 222 5.25 12.73 -5.66
C PHE A 222 4.48 11.80 -6.58
N SER A 223 3.24 11.47 -6.21
CA SER A 223 2.38 10.59 -7.00
C SER A 223 0.97 11.14 -7.07
N THR A 224 0.33 10.91 -8.20
CA THR A 224 -1.07 11.19 -8.44
C THR A 224 -1.84 9.91 -8.70
N HIS A 225 -3.17 9.98 -8.61
CA HIS A 225 -4.07 8.92 -9.02
C HIS A 225 -4.49 9.12 -10.47
N VAL A 226 -4.37 8.08 -11.26
CA VAL A 226 -4.87 8.03 -12.65
C VAL A 226 -5.96 6.98 -12.73
N TYR A 227 -7.10 7.36 -13.27
CA TYR A 227 -8.22 6.43 -13.46
C TYR A 227 -8.02 5.60 -14.72
N GLU A 228 -8.22 4.30 -14.58
CA GLU A 228 -8.30 3.37 -15.72
C GLU A 228 -9.70 3.35 -16.31
N PRO A 229 -9.91 2.75 -17.50
CA PRO A 229 -11.22 2.55 -18.07
C PRO A 229 -12.17 1.81 -17.12
N LEU A 230 -13.45 2.19 -17.14
CA LEU A 230 -14.46 1.53 -16.33
C LEU A 230 -14.52 0.04 -16.65
N ARG A 231 -14.61 -0.78 -15.61
CA ARG A 231 -14.74 -2.22 -15.69
C ARG A 231 -16.05 -2.67 -15.04
N PRO A 232 -16.87 -3.51 -15.70
CA PRO A 232 -18.12 -3.98 -15.11
C PRO A 232 -17.83 -4.87 -13.89
N VAL A 233 -18.61 -4.67 -12.81
CA VAL A 233 -18.54 -5.53 -11.61
C VAL A 233 -19.10 -6.92 -11.91
N PHE A 234 -20.16 -7.00 -12.72
CA PHE A 234 -20.80 -8.26 -13.16
C PHE A 234 -20.64 -8.44 -14.67
N PRO A 235 -19.50 -8.97 -15.18
CA PRO A 235 -19.18 -9.00 -16.60
C PRO A 235 -20.22 -9.71 -17.48
N LYS A 236 -20.85 -10.79 -16.95
CA LYS A 236 -21.87 -11.56 -17.70
C LYS A 236 -23.12 -10.75 -18.04
N ASN A 237 -23.40 -9.72 -17.28
CA ASN A 237 -24.64 -8.95 -17.36
C ASN A 237 -24.45 -7.53 -17.93
N ALA A 238 -23.21 -7.07 -18.06
CA ALA A 238 -22.89 -5.69 -18.36
C ALA A 238 -22.73 -5.43 -19.87
N LYS A 239 -23.02 -4.19 -20.26
CA LYS A 239 -22.67 -3.65 -21.58
C LYS A 239 -21.28 -3.04 -21.54
N THR A 240 -20.54 -3.08 -22.66
CA THR A 240 -19.29 -2.31 -22.78
C THR A 240 -19.62 -0.83 -22.71
N LEU A 241 -19.04 -0.13 -21.73
CA LEU A 241 -19.20 1.30 -21.53
C LEU A 241 -17.91 2.01 -21.97
N GLY A 242 -18.00 2.76 -23.08
CA GLY A 242 -16.82 3.49 -23.58
C GLY A 242 -16.69 4.89 -22.96
N ASN A 243 -17.81 5.60 -22.81
CA ASN A 243 -17.88 6.95 -22.26
C ASN A 243 -19.17 7.12 -21.45
N PHE A 244 -19.14 7.92 -20.42
CA PHE A 244 -20.28 8.22 -19.55
C PHE A 244 -20.56 9.73 -19.40
N LYS A 245 -20.01 10.56 -20.32
CA LYS A 245 -20.11 12.02 -20.24
C LYS A 245 -21.56 12.54 -20.26
N ASP A 246 -22.42 11.86 -20.99
CA ASP A 246 -23.82 12.24 -21.12
C ASP A 246 -24.75 11.42 -20.20
N MET A 247 -24.18 10.75 -19.20
CA MET A 247 -24.92 9.86 -18.30
C MET A 247 -25.12 10.48 -16.92
N ASN A 248 -26.19 10.11 -16.25
CA ASN A 248 -26.42 10.36 -14.83
C ASN A 248 -25.70 9.26 -14.04
N VAL A 249 -24.74 9.67 -13.21
CA VAL A 249 -23.89 8.77 -12.45
C VAL A 249 -24.38 8.68 -11.00
N LEU A 250 -24.68 7.48 -10.52
CA LEU A 250 -24.76 7.19 -9.10
C LEU A 250 -23.35 6.81 -8.62
N LEU A 251 -22.70 7.69 -7.88
CA LEU A 251 -21.40 7.41 -7.26
C LEU A 251 -21.60 6.68 -5.94
N LEU A 252 -21.41 5.37 -5.95
CA LEU A 252 -21.51 4.49 -4.77
C LEU A 252 -20.15 4.31 -4.14
N SER A 253 -19.95 4.84 -2.92
CA SER A 253 -18.65 4.77 -2.25
C SER A 253 -18.76 4.52 -0.75
N GLY A 254 -17.93 3.58 -0.25
CA GLY A 254 -17.68 3.29 1.16
C GLY A 254 -16.19 3.41 1.49
N ILE A 255 -15.57 4.51 1.07
CA ILE A 255 -14.16 4.83 1.34
C ILE A 255 -14.03 6.07 2.21
N ALA A 256 -12.87 6.23 2.88
CA ALA A 256 -12.63 7.28 3.85
C ALA A 256 -12.64 8.72 3.27
N SER A 257 -12.38 8.90 1.98
CA SER A 257 -12.30 10.22 1.33
C SER A 257 -12.79 10.11 -0.12
N PRO A 258 -14.10 10.16 -0.38
CA PRO A 258 -14.67 10.09 -1.71
C PRO A 258 -14.66 11.44 -2.45
N GLU A 259 -14.34 12.56 -1.77
CA GLU A 259 -14.49 13.94 -2.27
C GLU A 259 -13.67 14.15 -3.54
N GLN A 260 -12.42 13.69 -3.57
CA GLN A 260 -11.58 13.84 -4.75
C GLN A 260 -12.15 13.07 -5.95
N MET A 261 -12.63 11.86 -5.74
CA MET A 261 -13.26 11.07 -6.80
C MET A 261 -14.52 11.74 -7.33
N LEU A 262 -15.30 12.38 -6.45
CA LEU A 262 -16.48 13.15 -6.85
C LEU A 262 -16.09 14.33 -7.74
N ILE A 263 -15.07 15.10 -7.34
CA ILE A 263 -14.57 16.24 -8.13
C ILE A 263 -14.07 15.77 -9.50
N ASP A 264 -13.24 14.75 -9.54
CA ASP A 264 -12.65 14.22 -10.77
C ASP A 264 -13.71 13.66 -11.76
N LEU A 265 -14.81 13.16 -11.23
CA LEU A 265 -15.91 12.64 -12.06
C LEU A 265 -16.88 13.73 -12.53
N GLN A 266 -16.98 14.88 -11.85
CA GLN A 266 -17.87 15.97 -12.23
C GLN A 266 -17.60 16.50 -13.65
N GLU A 267 -16.35 16.46 -14.09
CA GLU A 267 -15.96 16.85 -15.45
C GLU A 267 -16.29 15.78 -16.51
N ARG A 268 -16.66 14.56 -16.08
CA ARG A 268 -16.81 13.38 -16.94
C ARG A 268 -18.22 12.83 -17.02
N ALA A 269 -19.18 13.42 -16.31
CA ALA A 269 -20.56 12.98 -16.23
C ALA A 269 -21.51 14.18 -16.42
N SER A 270 -22.76 13.91 -16.89
CA SER A 270 -23.79 14.93 -16.98
C SER A 270 -24.23 15.41 -15.59
N GLN A 271 -24.50 14.48 -14.71
CA GLN A 271 -24.89 14.73 -13.32
C GLN A 271 -24.37 13.60 -12.44
N ILE A 272 -23.92 13.92 -11.22
CA ILE A 272 -23.51 12.94 -10.24
C ILE A 272 -24.39 13.01 -8.99
N THR A 273 -24.92 11.87 -8.60
CA THR A 273 -25.63 11.68 -7.34
C THR A 273 -24.72 10.85 -6.42
N PRO A 274 -24.14 11.43 -5.36
CA PRO A 274 -23.32 10.67 -4.43
C PRO A 274 -24.18 9.84 -3.49
N LEU A 275 -23.82 8.56 -3.31
CA LEU A 275 -24.37 7.66 -2.31
C LEU A 275 -23.22 7.12 -1.48
N SER A 276 -22.92 7.81 -0.37
CA SER A 276 -21.74 7.56 0.45
C SER A 276 -22.08 6.74 1.69
N PHE A 277 -21.25 5.75 1.98
CA PHE A 277 -21.29 4.91 3.17
C PHE A 277 -20.02 5.12 4.01
N SER A 278 -20.03 4.66 5.25
CA SER A 278 -18.83 4.70 6.10
C SER A 278 -17.70 3.82 5.54
N ASP A 279 -16.46 4.17 5.84
CA ASP A 279 -15.30 3.34 5.44
C ASP A 279 -15.43 1.91 6.01
N HIS A 280 -15.13 0.92 5.18
CA HIS A 280 -15.33 -0.51 5.46
C HIS A 280 -16.78 -0.91 5.78
N HIS A 281 -17.75 -0.26 5.13
CA HIS A 281 -19.18 -0.57 5.30
C HIS A 281 -19.51 -1.95 4.74
N ASN A 282 -20.26 -2.75 5.51
CA ASN A 282 -20.84 -4.00 5.02
C ASN A 282 -22.27 -3.72 4.58
N PHE A 283 -22.55 -3.86 3.30
CA PHE A 283 -23.88 -3.60 2.73
C PHE A 283 -24.93 -4.56 3.32
N SER A 284 -25.89 -3.98 4.04
CA SER A 284 -27.05 -4.71 4.56
C SER A 284 -28.14 -4.83 3.50
N GLN A 285 -29.17 -5.68 3.74
CA GLN A 285 -30.32 -5.75 2.85
C GLN A 285 -31.05 -4.40 2.69
N LYS A 286 -31.07 -3.58 3.74
CA LYS A 286 -31.64 -2.21 3.66
C LYS A 286 -30.82 -1.32 2.73
N ASP A 287 -29.48 -1.40 2.79
CA ASP A 287 -28.62 -0.64 1.91
C ASP A 287 -28.80 -1.07 0.45
N ILE A 288 -28.94 -2.38 0.19
CA ILE A 288 -29.20 -2.92 -1.14
C ILE A 288 -30.55 -2.47 -1.70
N MET A 289 -31.60 -2.47 -0.88
CA MET A 289 -32.90 -1.92 -1.30
C MET A 289 -32.77 -0.43 -1.62
N HIS A 290 -32.08 0.34 -0.78
CA HIS A 290 -31.86 1.76 -1.00
C HIS A 290 -31.06 2.05 -2.28
N ILE A 291 -30.01 1.27 -2.57
CA ILE A 291 -29.23 1.37 -3.81
C ILE A 291 -30.16 1.13 -5.03
N ASN A 292 -31.00 0.08 -4.98
CA ASN A 292 -31.94 -0.22 -6.06
C ASN A 292 -32.95 0.93 -6.26
N GLU A 293 -33.52 1.48 -5.18
CA GLU A 293 -34.50 2.58 -5.23
C GLU A 293 -33.89 3.86 -5.79
N VAL A 294 -32.73 4.29 -5.25
CA VAL A 294 -32.04 5.51 -5.70
C VAL A 294 -31.68 5.38 -7.18
N PHE A 295 -31.15 4.22 -7.60
CA PHE A 295 -30.81 4.02 -9.00
C PHE A 295 -32.03 4.00 -9.91
N ALA A 296 -33.14 3.37 -9.50
CA ALA A 296 -34.39 3.36 -10.29
C ALA A 296 -34.93 4.76 -10.51
N GLY A 297 -34.81 5.65 -9.52
CA GLY A 297 -35.27 7.04 -9.57
C GLY A 297 -34.42 7.99 -10.43
N LEU A 298 -33.21 7.59 -10.85
CA LEU A 298 -32.39 8.42 -11.72
C LEU A 298 -32.91 8.44 -13.17
N PRO A 299 -32.83 9.60 -13.87
CA PRO A 299 -33.17 9.70 -15.28
C PRO A 299 -32.15 8.94 -16.15
N SER A 300 -32.63 8.34 -17.23
CA SER A 300 -31.78 7.68 -18.23
C SER A 300 -31.22 8.72 -19.24
N PRO A 301 -30.00 8.48 -19.79
CA PRO A 301 -29.13 7.32 -19.54
C PRO A 301 -28.40 7.42 -18.15
N LYS A 302 -28.28 6.29 -17.47
CA LYS A 302 -27.74 6.24 -16.11
C LYS A 302 -26.78 5.08 -15.90
N VAL A 303 -25.82 5.24 -14.96
CA VAL A 303 -24.79 4.27 -14.61
C VAL A 303 -24.44 4.38 -13.11
N ILE A 304 -24.00 3.27 -12.51
CA ILE A 304 -23.42 3.26 -11.17
C ILE A 304 -21.91 3.12 -11.29
N ILE A 305 -21.17 4.00 -10.64
CA ILE A 305 -19.72 3.93 -10.52
C ILE A 305 -19.36 3.69 -9.06
N THR A 306 -18.50 2.70 -8.83
CA THR A 306 -18.02 2.35 -7.48
C THR A 306 -16.50 2.18 -7.45
N THR A 307 -15.94 2.00 -6.24
CA THR A 307 -14.51 1.79 -6.04
C THR A 307 -14.14 0.30 -6.09
N GLU A 308 -12.87 -0.02 -6.36
CA GLU A 308 -12.36 -1.41 -6.31
C GLU A 308 -12.55 -2.04 -4.91
N LYS A 309 -12.48 -1.24 -3.86
CA LYS A 309 -12.69 -1.67 -2.47
C LYS A 309 -14.15 -2.08 -2.23
N ASP A 310 -15.09 -1.30 -2.74
CA ASP A 310 -16.52 -1.58 -2.58
C ASP A 310 -16.99 -2.70 -3.50
N GLU A 311 -16.38 -2.85 -4.69
CA GLU A 311 -16.62 -3.98 -5.59
C GLU A 311 -16.50 -5.32 -4.86
N THR A 312 -15.43 -5.50 -4.07
CA THR A 312 -15.18 -6.77 -3.35
C THR A 312 -16.30 -7.14 -2.39
N ARG A 313 -17.00 -6.13 -1.86
CA ARG A 313 -18.13 -6.31 -0.95
C ARG A 313 -19.43 -6.52 -1.70
N LEU A 314 -19.65 -5.75 -2.78
CA LEU A 314 -20.86 -5.84 -3.61
C LEU A 314 -20.99 -7.17 -4.37
N LEU A 315 -19.87 -7.76 -4.79
CA LEU A 315 -19.83 -9.07 -5.45
C LEU A 315 -20.45 -10.19 -4.60
N ASN A 316 -20.38 -10.07 -3.28
CA ASN A 316 -20.86 -11.08 -2.33
C ASN A 316 -22.22 -10.72 -1.71
N THR A 317 -22.90 -9.67 -2.21
CA THR A 317 -24.23 -9.27 -1.71
C THR A 317 -25.34 -9.78 -2.59
N GLU A 318 -26.42 -10.25 -1.96
CA GLU A 318 -27.64 -10.68 -2.60
C GLU A 318 -28.65 -9.53 -2.66
N GLY A 319 -29.60 -9.57 -3.61
CA GLY A 319 -30.71 -8.62 -3.69
C GLY A 319 -30.49 -7.40 -4.58
N LEU A 320 -29.32 -7.22 -5.21
CA LEU A 320 -29.14 -6.25 -6.26
C LEU A 320 -30.02 -6.60 -7.47
N SER A 321 -30.80 -5.63 -7.98
CA SER A 321 -31.65 -5.81 -9.15
C SER A 321 -30.82 -6.09 -10.42
N ASP A 322 -31.41 -6.73 -11.40
CA ASP A 322 -30.73 -7.00 -12.68
C ASP A 322 -30.35 -5.70 -13.43
N GLU A 323 -31.13 -4.64 -13.25
CA GLU A 323 -30.81 -3.32 -13.80
C GLU A 323 -29.54 -2.75 -13.17
N VAL A 324 -29.44 -2.79 -11.84
CA VAL A 324 -28.24 -2.39 -11.08
C VAL A 324 -27.04 -3.22 -11.50
N LYS A 325 -27.16 -4.55 -11.54
CA LYS A 325 -26.04 -5.45 -11.93
C LYS A 325 -25.52 -5.16 -13.34
N ARG A 326 -26.40 -4.80 -14.28
CA ARG A 326 -26.02 -4.45 -15.66
C ARG A 326 -25.35 -3.08 -15.76
N SER A 327 -25.61 -2.19 -14.82
CA SER A 327 -25.19 -0.79 -14.84
C SER A 327 -24.09 -0.47 -13.81
N LEU A 328 -23.60 -1.46 -13.06
CA LEU A 328 -22.60 -1.29 -12.00
C LEU A 328 -21.19 -1.50 -12.54
N TYR A 329 -20.39 -0.44 -12.48
CA TYR A 329 -19.00 -0.42 -12.93
C TYR A 329 -18.08 0.02 -11.80
N VAL A 330 -16.89 -0.56 -11.80
CA VAL A 330 -15.79 -0.11 -10.96
C VAL A 330 -14.90 0.85 -11.72
N LEU A 331 -14.44 1.90 -11.03
CA LEU A 331 -13.45 2.83 -11.53
C LEU A 331 -12.08 2.47 -10.93
N PRO A 332 -11.23 1.71 -11.65
CA PRO A 332 -9.93 1.33 -11.14
C PRO A 332 -8.99 2.52 -11.05
N VAL A 333 -8.11 2.49 -10.06
CA VAL A 333 -7.14 3.55 -9.81
C VAL A 333 -5.73 3.01 -9.94
N LYS A 334 -4.89 3.73 -10.68
CA LYS A 334 -3.45 3.52 -10.75
C LYS A 334 -2.68 4.66 -10.11
N VAL A 335 -1.52 4.34 -9.56
CA VAL A 335 -0.53 5.32 -9.16
C VAL A 335 0.32 5.70 -10.37
N SER A 336 0.55 7.00 -10.56
CA SER A 336 1.53 7.55 -11.49
C SER A 336 2.46 8.47 -10.73
N PHE A 337 3.77 8.32 -10.95
CA PHE A 337 4.75 9.22 -10.35
C PHE A 337 4.87 10.49 -11.18
N MET A 338 5.06 11.61 -10.49
CA MET A 338 5.20 12.93 -11.10
C MET A 338 6.69 13.29 -11.30
N LEU A 339 6.96 14.38 -12.03
CA LEU A 339 8.31 14.89 -12.26
C LEU A 339 9.26 13.89 -12.94
N ASP A 340 8.72 13.01 -13.79
CA ASP A 340 9.47 11.97 -14.50
C ASP A 340 10.31 11.05 -13.57
N GLN A 341 9.90 10.93 -12.30
CA GLN A 341 10.64 10.20 -11.28
C GLN A 341 10.31 8.71 -11.23
N GLU A 342 9.38 8.22 -12.06
CA GLU A 342 8.93 6.82 -12.05
C GLU A 342 10.10 5.86 -12.32
N GLU A 343 10.93 6.16 -13.30
CA GLU A 343 12.09 5.31 -13.63
C GLU A 343 13.11 5.26 -12.49
N THR A 344 13.35 6.39 -11.82
CA THR A 344 14.26 6.48 -10.67
C THR A 344 13.74 5.64 -9.51
N PHE A 345 12.45 5.75 -9.19
CA PHE A 345 11.81 4.93 -8.16
C PHE A 345 11.89 3.44 -8.51
N ASN A 346 11.51 3.07 -9.74
CA ASN A 346 11.51 1.69 -10.21
C ASN A 346 12.91 1.07 -10.17
N LYS A 347 13.93 1.77 -10.64
CA LYS A 347 15.33 1.33 -10.58
C LYS A 347 15.79 1.11 -9.13
N HIS A 348 15.42 2.00 -8.22
CA HIS A 348 15.77 1.86 -6.80
C HIS A 348 15.18 0.57 -6.21
N ILE A 349 13.88 0.36 -6.40
CA ILE A 349 13.16 -0.82 -5.88
C ILE A 349 13.70 -2.13 -6.50
N ILE A 350 13.79 -2.19 -7.84
CA ILE A 350 14.27 -3.39 -8.56
C ILE A 350 15.72 -3.71 -8.16
N SER A 351 16.58 -2.70 -8.09
CA SER A 351 17.99 -2.87 -7.71
C SER A 351 18.13 -3.41 -6.29
N TYR A 352 17.32 -2.90 -5.35
CA TYR A 352 17.30 -3.42 -3.99
C TYR A 352 16.88 -4.89 -3.95
N VAL A 353 15.78 -5.26 -4.61
CA VAL A 353 15.31 -6.65 -4.61
C VAL A 353 16.33 -7.56 -5.28
N ARG A 354 16.84 -7.18 -6.45
CA ARG A 354 17.83 -7.97 -7.20
C ARG A 354 19.13 -8.20 -6.41
N LYS A 355 19.62 -7.16 -5.71
CA LYS A 355 20.86 -7.23 -4.92
C LYS A 355 20.74 -8.12 -3.68
N ASN A 356 19.54 -8.21 -3.10
CA ASN A 356 19.29 -8.89 -1.84
C ASN A 356 18.44 -10.17 -2.00
N SER A 357 18.02 -10.54 -3.22
CA SER A 357 17.33 -11.80 -3.46
C SER A 357 18.26 -12.99 -3.22
N ARG A 358 17.72 -14.13 -2.78
CA ARG A 358 18.50 -15.34 -2.47
C ARG A 358 19.35 -15.83 -3.63
N ASN A 359 18.84 -15.74 -4.85
CA ASN A 359 19.59 -16.14 -6.04
C ASN A 359 20.89 -15.33 -6.21
N SER A 360 20.87 -14.05 -5.85
CA SER A 360 22.04 -13.18 -5.87
C SER A 360 23.01 -13.51 -4.71
N ILE A 361 22.50 -13.88 -3.55
CA ILE A 361 23.31 -14.28 -2.38
C ILE A 361 23.97 -15.64 -2.62
N LEU A 362 23.22 -16.60 -3.21
CA LEU A 362 23.76 -17.91 -3.56
C LEU A 362 24.82 -17.83 -4.68
N ALA A 363 24.64 -16.93 -5.66
CA ALA A 363 25.64 -16.70 -6.71
C ALA A 363 26.93 -16.10 -6.11
N LYS A 364 26.83 -15.12 -5.21
CA LYS A 364 28.00 -14.54 -4.51
C LYS A 364 28.72 -15.56 -3.63
N GLY A 365 27.97 -16.37 -2.86
CA GLY A 365 28.56 -17.42 -2.03
C GLY A 365 29.30 -18.51 -2.83
N LYS A 366 28.89 -18.77 -4.08
CA LYS A 366 29.63 -19.67 -4.99
C LYS A 366 30.90 -19.03 -5.53
N ASP A 367 30.90 -17.73 -5.80
CA ASP A 367 32.09 -17.01 -6.26
C ASP A 367 33.12 -16.84 -5.13
N ASP A 368 32.68 -16.56 -3.91
CA ASP A 368 33.54 -16.48 -2.72
C ASP A 368 34.17 -17.83 -2.35
N ASN A 369 33.48 -18.96 -2.56
CA ASN A 369 34.04 -20.29 -2.36
C ASN A 369 35.00 -20.68 -3.49
N LYS A 370 34.77 -20.27 -4.74
CA LYS A 370 35.72 -20.48 -5.84
C LYS A 370 37.02 -19.72 -5.66
N SER A 371 36.98 -18.51 -5.11
CA SER A 371 38.17 -17.71 -4.80
C SER A 371 38.99 -18.29 -3.64
N LYS A 372 38.38 -18.98 -2.67
CA LYS A 372 39.09 -19.65 -1.57
C LYS A 372 39.74 -20.97 -2.00
N ASP A 373 39.16 -21.70 -2.94
CA ASP A 373 39.73 -22.94 -3.44
C ASP A 373 40.86 -22.72 -4.46
N SER A 374 41.01 -21.52 -5.05
CA SER A 374 42.11 -21.20 -5.97
C SER A 374 43.41 -20.77 -5.27
N ASP A 375 43.39 -20.46 -3.97
CA ASP A 375 44.58 -20.06 -3.20
C ASP A 375 45.31 -21.23 -2.50
N HIS A 376 44.86 -22.48 -2.73
CA HIS A 376 45.49 -23.67 -2.10
C HIS A 376 46.21 -24.60 -3.06
N SER A 377 46.59 -24.15 -4.27
CA SER A 377 47.46 -24.94 -5.16
C SER A 377 48.79 -24.24 -5.43
N GLY A 378 49.81 -24.66 -4.63
CA GLY A 378 51.20 -24.75 -5.07
C GLY A 378 52.02 -23.48 -5.03
N ASP A 379 52.89 -23.31 -4.06
CA ASP A 379 54.33 -23.43 -4.29
C ASP A 379 55.08 -23.22 -2.95
N ARG A 380 55.74 -24.26 -2.50
CA ARG A 380 56.73 -24.12 -1.44
C ARG A 380 58.02 -23.57 -2.04
N PRO A 381 58.58 -22.45 -1.56
CA PRO A 381 59.91 -22.03 -2.01
C PRO A 381 60.96 -23.01 -1.47
N ARG A 382 61.77 -23.56 -2.37
CA ARG A 382 62.98 -24.30 -2.02
C ARG A 382 63.96 -23.33 -1.37
N THR A 383 64.32 -23.61 -0.13
CA THR A 383 65.41 -22.97 0.59
C THR A 383 66.73 -23.38 -0.01
N ILE A 384 67.43 -22.47 -0.67
CA ILE A 384 68.85 -22.65 -1.06
C ILE A 384 69.71 -22.20 0.10
N SER A 385 70.38 -23.13 0.76
CA SER A 385 71.42 -22.84 1.77
C SER A 385 72.72 -22.49 1.08
N PHE A 386 73.21 -21.27 1.23
CA PHE A 386 74.60 -20.92 0.94
C PHE A 386 75.44 -21.24 2.16
N ARG A 387 76.38 -22.17 2.00
CA ARG A 387 77.55 -22.36 2.89
C ARG A 387 78.62 -21.36 2.47
N ASN A 388 79.06 -20.56 3.40
CA ASN A 388 80.32 -19.80 3.27
C ASN A 388 81.53 -20.72 3.36
N ASN A 389 82.48 -20.45 2.48
CA ASN A 389 83.90 -20.45 2.72
C ASN A 389 84.40 -19.04 2.56
#